data_3a48a2f417230c89666dbf682c549b5d
#
_entry.id   3a48a2f417230c89666dbf682c549b5d
#
_cell.length_a   1.000
_cell.length_b   1.000
_cell.length_c   1.000
_cell.angle_alpha   90.00
_cell.angle_beta   90.00
_cell.angle_gamma   90.00
#
_symmetry.space_group_name_H-M   'P 1'
#
loop_
_entity.id
_entity.type
_entity.pdbx_description
1 polymer ?
#
loop_
_entity_poly.entity_id
_entity_poly.type
_entity_poly.pdbx_seq_one_letter_code
_entity_poly.pdbx_strand_id
1 'polypeptide(L)'
;MKRRDFVKGTALGAIGAGMLAPLHSFAETRETHLESEDVAPRSELKDDYPVHFMAVGDWGRNGADHQLHVAKQMGKWATENPNDFIISLGDNFYPKGVTSEHDPLWHYSFENIYTDFALQWDWYPILGNHDYISDPDAQVRYSKISRRWKMPSRYYSKEVSIKGGGKVLMIYIDTCPLIPEFHQSEQYKSWVQDQHPEKQLKWLDETLKNAGSDVKWKMVMGHHPIYTVGPRIKNYDTLAVRKVLEDIFERNKVDVYLSGHDHSLQHLLTPGITHQFISGAGSEVTPVSSGIPYSKFEASAYGFMYFSIDQNRLNAKIIDHTGKNIYETTLRKP
;
A
#
# COMPACT_ATOMS: atom_id res chain seq x y z
N MET A 1 -38.05 40.78 -7.24
CA MET A 1 -39.51 41.02 -7.01
C MET A 1 -40.10 39.78 -6.39
N LYS A 2 -40.54 39.97 -5.14
CA LYS A 2 -41.66 39.39 -4.38
C LYS A 2 -41.72 37.88 -4.11
N ARG A 3 -41.55 37.65 -2.84
CA ARG A 3 -41.98 36.62 -1.89
C ARG A 3 -43.50 36.35 -1.89
N ARG A 4 -43.87 35.22 -1.22
CA ARG A 4 -45.15 34.85 -0.57
C ARG A 4 -45.98 33.85 -1.41
N ASP A 5 -46.62 32.80 -0.86
CA ASP A 5 -47.29 32.70 0.45
C ASP A 5 -47.40 31.26 0.93
N PHE A 6 -47.41 31.18 2.22
CA PHE A 6 -47.61 30.05 3.11
C PHE A 6 -49.13 29.80 3.31
N VAL A 7 -49.59 28.58 3.20
CA VAL A 7 -50.98 28.24 3.63
C VAL A 7 -50.93 27.27 4.81
N LYS A 8 -51.40 27.76 5.95
CA LYS A 8 -51.73 26.98 7.14
C LYS A 8 -53.08 26.30 6.95
N GLY A 9 -53.19 25.04 7.28
CA GLY A 9 -54.47 24.36 7.44
C GLY A 9 -54.51 23.61 8.76
N THR A 10 -55.20 24.17 9.73
CA THR A 10 -55.61 23.54 10.99
C THR A 10 -56.92 22.79 10.78
N ALA A 11 -57.02 21.55 11.24
CA ALA A 11 -58.31 20.91 11.48
C ALA A 11 -58.28 20.17 12.83
N LEU A 12 -59.18 20.64 13.72
CA LEU A 12 -59.55 19.99 14.99
C LEU A 12 -60.59 18.88 14.72
N GLY A 13 -60.59 17.86 15.61
CA GLY A 13 -61.76 17.12 15.98
C GLY A 13 -61.66 15.62 15.89
N ALA A 14 -61.64 14.89 16.93
CA ALA A 14 -62.69 14.35 17.73
C ALA A 14 -62.19 13.29 18.71
N ILE A 15 -62.62 13.40 19.94
CA ILE A 15 -62.38 12.48 21.04
C ILE A 15 -63.30 11.26 20.85
N GLY A 16 -62.71 10.04 20.81
CA GLY A 16 -63.46 8.80 20.90
C GLY A 16 -62.87 7.94 22.01
N ALA A 17 -63.63 7.83 23.11
CA ALA A 17 -63.30 6.93 24.21
C ALA A 17 -63.54 5.47 23.77
N GLY A 18 -62.53 4.63 23.77
CA GLY A 18 -62.62 3.19 23.51
C GLY A 18 -61.78 2.40 24.49
N MET A 19 -62.42 1.47 25.15
CA MET A 19 -62.00 0.65 26.28
C MET A 19 -60.61 0.01 26.16
N LEU A 20 -59.84 0.09 27.26
CA LEU A 20 -58.64 -0.67 27.52
C LEU A 20 -58.98 -2.16 27.75
N ALA A 21 -58.49 -3.05 26.88
CA ALA A 21 -58.33 -4.45 27.17
C ALA A 21 -56.82 -4.73 27.41
N PRO A 22 -56.43 -5.55 28.37
CA PRO A 22 -55.02 -5.82 28.64
C PRO A 22 -54.45 -6.78 27.57
N LEU A 23 -53.50 -6.29 26.79
CA LEU A 23 -52.65 -7.15 25.94
C LEU A 23 -51.69 -7.90 26.82
N HIS A 24 -51.91 -9.21 26.96
CA HIS A 24 -50.91 -10.12 27.49
C HIS A 24 -49.75 -10.22 26.47
N SER A 25 -48.63 -9.73 26.91
CA SER A 25 -47.35 -9.90 26.20
C SER A 25 -46.90 -11.35 26.33
N PHE A 26 -46.97 -12.12 25.26
CA PHE A 26 -46.17 -13.32 25.06
C PHE A 26 -44.89 -12.92 24.39
N ALA A 27 -43.91 -12.50 25.15
CA ALA A 27 -42.51 -12.49 24.72
C ALA A 27 -41.92 -13.85 25.06
N GLU A 28 -42.08 -14.84 24.21
CA GLU A 28 -41.20 -16.00 24.21
C GLU A 28 -39.83 -15.54 23.64
N THR A 29 -38.92 -15.27 24.56
CA THR A 29 -37.47 -15.22 24.22
C THR A 29 -37.04 -16.60 23.85
N ARG A 30 -37.02 -16.89 22.54
CA ARG A 30 -36.16 -17.95 22.00
C ARG A 30 -34.72 -17.45 22.12
N GLU A 31 -34.04 -17.82 23.20
CA GLU A 31 -32.58 -17.89 23.22
C GLU A 31 -32.16 -18.96 22.21
N THR A 32 -31.89 -18.54 20.98
CA THR A 32 -31.07 -19.34 20.10
C THR A 32 -29.66 -19.25 20.65
N HIS A 33 -29.24 -20.28 21.36
CA HIS A 33 -27.84 -20.56 21.55
C HIS A 33 -27.25 -20.75 20.15
N LEU A 34 -26.72 -19.69 19.57
CA LEU A 34 -25.68 -19.80 18.55
C LEU A 34 -24.49 -20.33 19.33
N GLU A 35 -24.29 -21.66 19.28
CA GLU A 35 -23.00 -22.23 19.58
C GLU A 35 -21.99 -21.45 18.71
N SER A 36 -21.12 -20.68 19.36
CA SER A 36 -19.97 -20.10 18.70
C SER A 36 -19.16 -21.29 18.21
N GLU A 37 -19.26 -21.64 16.93
CA GLU A 37 -18.21 -22.41 16.31
C GLU A 37 -16.92 -21.66 16.62
N ASP A 38 -16.04 -22.29 17.38
CA ASP A 38 -14.69 -21.81 17.63
C ASP A 38 -13.99 -21.69 16.29
N VAL A 39 -14.14 -20.53 15.66
CA VAL A 39 -13.33 -20.18 14.50
C VAL A 39 -11.91 -20.03 15.04
N ALA A 40 -11.12 -21.07 14.81
CA ALA A 40 -9.70 -21.06 15.17
C ALA A 40 -9.08 -19.71 14.77
N PRO A 41 -8.33 -19.08 15.67
CA PRO A 41 -7.73 -17.78 15.37
C PRO A 41 -6.90 -17.92 14.09
N ARG A 42 -7.11 -17.03 13.14
CA ARG A 42 -6.52 -17.05 11.79
C ARG A 42 -4.97 -17.19 11.78
N SER A 43 -4.33 -17.01 12.93
CA SER A 43 -2.90 -17.26 13.15
C SER A 43 -2.48 -18.73 13.02
N GLU A 44 -3.38 -19.69 13.27
CA GLU A 44 -3.08 -21.13 13.20
C GLU A 44 -3.22 -21.70 11.79
N LEU A 45 -3.94 -21.02 10.89
CA LEU A 45 -4.12 -21.46 9.50
C LEU A 45 -3.00 -20.98 8.56
N LYS A 46 -2.05 -20.14 9.01
CA LYS A 46 -1.09 -19.45 8.16
C LYS A 46 0.15 -20.26 7.76
N ASP A 47 0.47 -21.34 8.45
CA ASP A 47 1.73 -22.05 8.19
C ASP A 47 1.71 -22.94 6.94
N ASP A 48 0.53 -23.13 6.30
CA ASP A 48 0.37 -24.05 5.17
C ASP A 48 0.18 -23.38 3.80
N TYR A 49 0.11 -22.05 3.73
CA TYR A 49 -0.14 -21.35 2.46
C TYR A 49 0.96 -20.34 2.12
N PRO A 50 1.27 -20.14 0.82
CA PRO A 50 2.09 -19.00 0.39
C PRO A 50 1.51 -17.68 0.89
N VAL A 51 2.36 -16.72 1.21
CA VAL A 51 1.92 -15.33 1.48
C VAL A 51 1.64 -14.67 0.14
N HIS A 52 0.50 -14.01 0.05
CA HIS A 52 0.05 -13.32 -1.16
C HIS A 52 -0.19 -11.85 -0.88
N PHE A 53 0.34 -10.97 -1.72
CA PHE A 53 0.07 -9.54 -1.58
C PHE A 53 0.13 -8.82 -2.93
N MET A 54 -0.50 -7.66 -2.98
CA MET A 54 -0.39 -6.72 -4.08
C MET A 54 0.49 -5.53 -3.70
N ALA A 55 1.12 -4.92 -4.70
CA ALA A 55 1.88 -3.69 -4.54
C ALA A 55 1.48 -2.68 -5.62
N VAL A 56 1.19 -1.44 -5.21
CA VAL A 56 0.81 -0.33 -6.08
C VAL A 56 1.32 0.98 -5.49
N GLY A 57 1.89 1.85 -6.31
CA GLY A 57 2.31 3.19 -5.94
C GLY A 57 1.73 4.25 -6.86
N ASP A 58 1.90 5.51 -6.50
CA ASP A 58 1.61 6.67 -7.33
C ASP A 58 0.14 6.72 -7.80
N TRP A 59 -0.79 6.47 -6.86
CA TRP A 59 -2.19 6.21 -7.21
C TRP A 59 -3.18 7.33 -6.84
N GLY A 60 -2.95 8.13 -5.80
CA GLY A 60 -3.95 8.95 -5.12
C GLY A 60 -4.49 10.17 -5.86
N ARG A 61 -5.32 9.98 -6.88
CA ARG A 61 -5.86 11.03 -7.76
C ARG A 61 -7.38 11.15 -7.76
N ASN A 62 -8.03 10.87 -6.62
CA ASN A 62 -9.49 10.98 -6.45
C ASN A 62 -10.30 10.14 -7.46
N GLY A 63 -9.75 9.00 -7.88
CA GLY A 63 -10.35 8.15 -8.90
C GLY A 63 -10.14 8.64 -10.34
N ALA A 64 -9.52 9.82 -10.51
CA ALA A 64 -9.19 10.38 -11.82
C ALA A 64 -8.00 9.64 -12.46
N ASP A 65 -7.68 10.07 -13.67
CA ASP A 65 -6.72 9.42 -14.53
C ASP A 65 -7.06 7.94 -14.69
N HIS A 66 -6.23 7.02 -14.29
CA HIS A 66 -6.56 5.59 -14.32
C HIS A 66 -6.67 4.94 -12.94
N GLN A 67 -6.62 5.71 -11.85
CA GLN A 67 -6.68 5.17 -10.50
C GLN A 67 -7.88 4.23 -10.27
N LEU A 68 -9.09 4.69 -10.65
CA LEU A 68 -10.31 3.89 -10.46
C LEU A 68 -10.29 2.61 -11.31
N HIS A 69 -9.70 2.65 -12.51
CA HIS A 69 -9.58 1.47 -13.36
C HIS A 69 -8.62 0.44 -12.74
N VAL A 70 -7.47 0.88 -12.27
CA VAL A 70 -6.50 0.02 -11.56
C VAL A 70 -7.12 -0.57 -10.30
N ALA A 71 -7.80 0.25 -9.47
CA ALA A 71 -8.46 -0.21 -8.25
C ALA A 71 -9.52 -1.30 -8.52
N LYS A 72 -10.33 -1.14 -9.58
CA LYS A 72 -11.31 -2.17 -9.99
C LYS A 72 -10.64 -3.47 -10.42
N GLN A 73 -9.53 -3.40 -11.14
CA GLN A 73 -8.80 -4.61 -11.52
C GLN A 73 -8.10 -5.27 -10.33
N MET A 74 -7.58 -4.48 -9.38
CA MET A 74 -7.07 -5.02 -8.12
C MET A 74 -8.16 -5.79 -7.35
N GLY A 75 -9.37 -5.22 -7.24
CA GLY A 75 -10.52 -5.88 -6.60
C GLY A 75 -10.90 -7.18 -7.30
N LYS A 76 -11.03 -7.15 -8.63
CA LYS A 76 -11.32 -8.35 -9.42
C LYS A 76 -10.23 -9.40 -9.24
N TRP A 77 -8.94 -9.02 -9.35
CA TRP A 77 -7.83 -9.95 -9.17
C TRP A 77 -7.83 -10.60 -7.78
N ALA A 78 -8.04 -9.79 -6.72
CA ALA A 78 -8.09 -10.27 -5.36
C ALA A 78 -9.31 -11.15 -5.03
N THR A 79 -10.39 -11.04 -5.81
CA THR A 79 -11.56 -11.94 -5.72
C THR A 79 -11.23 -13.31 -6.30
N GLU A 80 -10.41 -13.36 -7.35
CA GLU A 80 -10.03 -14.58 -8.07
C GLU A 80 -8.76 -15.23 -7.52
N ASN A 81 -7.92 -14.47 -6.77
CA ASN A 81 -6.64 -14.91 -6.26
C ASN A 81 -6.51 -14.56 -4.77
N PRO A 82 -5.84 -15.40 -3.95
CA PRO A 82 -5.59 -15.09 -2.54
C PRO A 82 -4.86 -13.75 -2.39
N ASN A 83 -5.23 -12.97 -1.38
CA ASN A 83 -4.56 -11.72 -1.04
C ASN A 83 -4.62 -11.49 0.46
N ASP A 84 -3.48 -11.44 1.13
CA ASP A 84 -3.36 -11.28 2.58
C ASP A 84 -3.26 -9.81 3.01
N PHE A 85 -2.64 -8.97 2.17
CA PHE A 85 -2.47 -7.52 2.40
C PHE A 85 -2.07 -6.80 1.12
N ILE A 86 -2.03 -5.47 1.18
CA ILE A 86 -1.61 -4.61 0.09
C ILE A 86 -0.43 -3.74 0.57
N ILE A 87 0.54 -3.49 -0.30
CA ILE A 87 1.64 -2.55 -0.08
C ILE A 87 1.38 -1.30 -0.94
N SER A 88 1.36 -0.14 -0.30
CA SER A 88 1.35 1.15 -1.01
C SER A 88 2.76 1.72 -1.07
N LEU A 89 3.25 1.95 -2.30
CA LEU A 89 4.65 2.31 -2.57
C LEU A 89 4.89 3.82 -2.64
N GLY A 90 4.08 4.60 -1.91
CA GLY A 90 4.23 6.05 -1.80
C GLY A 90 3.53 6.82 -2.90
N ASP A 91 3.59 8.15 -2.80
CA ASP A 91 2.77 9.09 -3.54
C ASP A 91 1.29 8.69 -3.45
N ASN A 92 0.87 8.57 -2.17
CA ASN A 92 -0.45 8.08 -1.82
C ASN A 92 -1.54 9.11 -2.11
N PHE A 93 -1.18 10.40 -2.22
CA PHE A 93 -2.13 11.50 -2.48
C PHE A 93 -1.51 12.58 -3.37
N TYR A 94 -2.15 12.87 -4.50
CA TYR A 94 -1.78 13.90 -5.47
C TYR A 94 -2.75 15.10 -5.42
N PRO A 95 -2.29 16.32 -5.88
CA PRO A 95 -0.90 16.65 -6.23
C PRO A 95 -0.01 16.91 -5.02
N LYS A 96 -0.59 16.91 -3.83
CA LYS A 96 0.05 17.11 -2.52
C LYS A 96 -0.51 16.05 -1.57
N GLY A 97 0.28 15.65 -0.59
CA GLY A 97 -0.18 14.76 0.47
C GLY A 97 -1.39 15.29 1.24
N VAL A 98 -1.85 14.55 2.21
CA VAL A 98 -2.94 14.95 3.12
C VAL A 98 -2.45 15.99 4.14
N THR A 99 -3.35 16.90 4.55
CA THR A 99 -3.05 17.96 5.52
C THR A 99 -3.31 17.54 6.97
N SER A 100 -4.04 16.46 7.16
CA SER A 100 -4.33 15.85 8.47
C SER A 100 -4.89 14.44 8.31
N GLU A 101 -5.01 13.72 9.42
CA GLU A 101 -5.72 12.43 9.48
C GLU A 101 -7.23 12.53 9.23
N HIS A 102 -7.77 13.75 9.14
CA HIS A 102 -9.17 14.05 8.82
C HIS A 102 -9.36 14.73 7.45
N ASP A 103 -8.28 14.78 6.65
CA ASP A 103 -8.35 15.35 5.30
C ASP A 103 -9.38 14.59 4.44
N PRO A 104 -10.27 15.29 3.70
CA PRO A 104 -11.23 14.65 2.82
C PRO A 104 -10.62 13.76 1.74
N LEU A 105 -9.35 13.96 1.38
CA LEU A 105 -8.63 13.09 0.42
C LEU A 105 -8.59 11.62 0.86
N TRP A 106 -8.63 11.34 2.17
CA TRP A 106 -8.76 9.96 2.65
C TRP A 106 -9.99 9.26 2.07
N HIS A 107 -11.11 9.97 2.00
CA HIS A 107 -12.32 9.42 1.37
C HIS A 107 -12.25 9.44 -0.15
N TYR A 108 -11.83 10.55 -0.75
CA TYR A 108 -11.89 10.71 -2.20
C TYR A 108 -10.83 9.91 -2.95
N SER A 109 -9.66 9.70 -2.37
CA SER A 109 -8.56 8.98 -3.03
C SER A 109 -8.36 7.56 -2.51
N PHE A 110 -8.81 7.21 -1.31
CA PHE A 110 -8.55 5.91 -0.71
C PHE A 110 -9.82 5.13 -0.39
N GLU A 111 -10.62 5.58 0.59
CA GLU A 111 -11.72 4.78 1.13
C GLU A 111 -12.83 4.52 0.09
N ASN A 112 -13.16 5.51 -0.74
CA ASN A 112 -14.20 5.41 -1.76
C ASN A 112 -13.70 4.87 -3.11
N ILE A 113 -12.40 4.67 -3.27
CA ILE A 113 -11.81 4.13 -4.49
C ILE A 113 -11.58 2.61 -4.38
N TYR A 114 -10.94 2.18 -3.30
CA TYR A 114 -10.62 0.76 -3.07
C TYR A 114 -11.71 0.11 -2.22
N THR A 115 -12.93 0.08 -2.78
CA THR A 115 -14.17 -0.33 -2.06
C THR A 115 -14.45 -1.83 -2.14
N ASP A 116 -13.84 -2.54 -3.06
CA ASP A 116 -14.05 -3.99 -3.22
C ASP A 116 -13.77 -4.71 -1.90
N PHE A 117 -14.63 -5.69 -1.57
CA PHE A 117 -14.48 -6.47 -0.33
C PHE A 117 -13.11 -7.16 -0.24
N ALA A 118 -12.60 -7.66 -1.36
CA ALA A 118 -11.31 -8.31 -1.44
C ALA A 118 -10.12 -7.36 -1.22
N LEU A 119 -10.34 -6.03 -1.20
CA LEU A 119 -9.33 -5.01 -0.90
C LEU A 119 -9.43 -4.46 0.53
N GLN A 120 -10.31 -5.02 1.37
CA GLN A 120 -10.51 -4.55 2.76
C GLN A 120 -9.48 -5.13 3.74
N TRP A 121 -8.40 -5.73 3.26
CA TRP A 121 -7.27 -6.19 4.05
C TRP A 121 -6.36 -5.04 4.50
N ASP A 122 -5.35 -5.36 5.31
CA ASP A 122 -4.36 -4.38 5.77
C ASP A 122 -3.55 -3.82 4.59
N TRP A 123 -3.40 -2.51 4.56
CA TRP A 123 -2.51 -1.77 3.67
C TRP A 123 -1.29 -1.32 4.44
N TYR A 124 -0.10 -1.66 3.96
CA TYR A 124 1.19 -1.26 4.53
C TYR A 124 1.83 -0.22 3.62
N PRO A 125 1.66 1.08 3.93
CA PRO A 125 2.15 2.16 3.09
C PRO A 125 3.57 2.60 3.45
N ILE A 126 4.23 3.20 2.46
CA ILE A 126 5.37 4.09 2.63
C ILE A 126 5.01 5.48 2.11
N LEU A 127 5.84 6.47 2.41
CA LEU A 127 5.68 7.84 1.94
C LEU A 127 6.43 8.06 0.62
N GLY A 128 5.82 8.84 -0.29
CA GLY A 128 6.46 9.37 -1.48
C GLY A 128 6.71 10.87 -1.38
N ASN A 129 7.33 11.46 -2.40
CA ASN A 129 7.68 12.88 -2.38
C ASN A 129 6.45 13.80 -2.45
N HIS A 130 5.36 13.38 -3.10
CA HIS A 130 4.10 14.15 -3.08
C HIS A 130 3.46 14.16 -1.70
N ASP A 131 3.58 13.10 -0.92
CA ASP A 131 3.11 13.03 0.45
C ASP A 131 3.85 14.03 1.36
N TYR A 132 5.10 14.34 1.04
CA TYR A 132 5.95 15.30 1.75
C TYR A 132 5.67 16.78 1.42
N ILE A 133 4.79 17.07 0.46
CA ILE A 133 4.39 18.47 0.15
C ILE A 133 3.40 19.00 1.20
N SER A 134 2.74 18.13 1.95
CA SER A 134 1.82 18.49 3.05
C SER A 134 2.31 17.88 4.37
N ASP A 135 1.46 17.24 5.14
CA ASP A 135 1.80 16.64 6.44
C ASP A 135 1.99 15.11 6.31
N PRO A 136 3.23 14.61 6.14
CA PRO A 136 3.47 13.17 6.01
C PRO A 136 3.11 12.40 7.29
N ASP A 137 3.16 13.02 8.48
CA ASP A 137 2.79 12.36 9.74
C ASP A 137 1.28 12.18 9.89
N ALA A 138 0.47 12.89 9.10
CA ALA A 138 -0.97 12.63 9.02
C ALA A 138 -1.26 11.20 8.58
N GLN A 139 -0.42 10.61 7.73
CA GLN A 139 -0.56 9.22 7.29
C GLN A 139 -0.23 8.23 8.43
N VAL A 140 0.75 8.55 9.26
CA VAL A 140 1.04 7.79 10.49
C VAL A 140 -0.13 7.88 11.47
N ARG A 141 -0.68 9.08 11.69
CA ARG A 141 -1.83 9.29 12.60
C ARG A 141 -3.10 8.62 12.10
N TYR A 142 -3.33 8.57 10.78
CA TYR A 142 -4.49 7.91 10.18
C TYR A 142 -4.55 6.41 10.50
N SER A 143 -3.42 5.76 10.78
CA SER A 143 -3.38 4.35 11.22
C SER A 143 -4.14 4.10 12.53
N LYS A 144 -4.43 5.14 13.31
CA LYS A 144 -5.25 5.04 14.53
C LYS A 144 -6.75 5.14 14.24
N ILE A 145 -7.13 5.61 13.06
CA ILE A 145 -8.51 5.81 12.61
C ILE A 145 -8.94 4.67 11.69
N SER A 146 -8.13 4.39 10.67
CA SER A 146 -8.45 3.39 9.67
C SER A 146 -8.15 1.97 10.16
N ARG A 147 -9.12 1.06 9.96
CA ARG A 147 -8.93 -0.36 10.22
C ARG A 147 -7.85 -0.96 9.32
N ARG A 148 -7.74 -0.50 8.08
CA ARG A 148 -6.88 -1.13 7.05
C ARG A 148 -5.56 -0.39 6.78
N TRP A 149 -5.40 0.88 7.15
CA TRP A 149 -4.15 1.63 6.96
C TRP A 149 -3.18 1.35 8.11
N LYS A 150 -2.03 0.71 7.85
CA LYS A 150 -1.07 0.23 8.85
C LYS A 150 0.30 0.89 8.67
N MET A 151 0.45 2.10 9.15
CA MET A 151 1.68 2.88 9.12
C MET A 151 2.07 3.31 10.54
N PRO A 152 2.79 2.47 11.28
CA PRO A 152 3.12 2.76 12.70
C PRO A 152 4.11 3.90 12.87
N SER A 153 4.95 4.15 11.86
CA SER A 153 5.96 5.21 11.79
C SER A 153 6.35 5.45 10.33
N ARG A 154 7.17 6.46 10.06
CA ARG A 154 7.64 6.77 8.70
C ARG A 154 8.50 5.65 8.10
N TYR A 155 9.20 4.88 8.93
CA TYR A 155 9.86 3.64 8.54
C TYR A 155 9.66 2.57 9.60
N TYR A 156 9.50 1.33 9.19
CA TYR A 156 9.16 0.22 10.08
C TYR A 156 9.47 -1.13 9.41
N SER A 157 9.37 -2.22 10.18
CA SER A 157 9.51 -3.57 9.65
C SER A 157 8.44 -4.50 10.23
N LYS A 158 8.22 -5.60 9.53
CA LYS A 158 7.41 -6.72 10.01
C LYS A 158 7.96 -8.03 9.48
N GLU A 159 7.76 -9.10 10.23
CA GLU A 159 7.99 -10.45 9.75
C GLU A 159 6.64 -11.11 9.44
N VAL A 160 6.60 -11.88 8.36
CA VAL A 160 5.42 -12.64 7.93
C VAL A 160 5.81 -14.10 7.77
N SER A 161 5.12 -15.00 8.47
CA SER A 161 5.32 -16.46 8.33
C SER A 161 4.92 -16.93 6.94
N ILE A 162 5.66 -17.89 6.39
CA ILE A 162 5.43 -18.43 5.05
C ILE A 162 5.28 -19.94 5.05
N LYS A 163 4.60 -20.46 4.04
CA LYS A 163 4.44 -21.89 3.80
C LYS A 163 5.79 -22.61 3.74
N GLY A 164 5.85 -23.77 4.36
CA GLY A 164 7.05 -24.62 4.43
C GLY A 164 8.00 -24.24 5.54
N GLY A 165 7.63 -23.28 6.38
CA GLY A 165 8.42 -22.76 7.48
C GLY A 165 9.32 -21.60 7.09
N GLY A 166 9.64 -20.78 8.08
CA GLY A 166 10.42 -19.56 7.92
C GLY A 166 9.57 -18.32 7.74
N LYS A 167 10.23 -17.21 7.42
CA LYS A 167 9.63 -15.87 7.37
C LYS A 167 10.11 -15.05 6.18
N VAL A 168 9.29 -14.09 5.79
CA VAL A 168 9.69 -12.92 4.99
C VAL A 168 9.92 -11.77 5.96
N LEU A 169 11.10 -11.18 5.96
CA LEU A 169 11.38 -9.90 6.59
C LEU A 169 11.04 -8.80 5.60
N MET A 170 10.03 -7.99 5.92
CA MET A 170 9.55 -6.87 5.14
C MET A 170 9.93 -5.57 5.83
N ILE A 171 10.72 -4.72 5.17
CA ILE A 171 11.23 -3.46 5.71
C ILE A 171 10.73 -2.32 4.84
N TYR A 172 10.04 -1.37 5.45
CA TYR A 172 9.45 -0.19 4.84
C TYR A 172 10.30 1.01 5.23
N ILE A 173 10.90 1.68 4.24
CA ILE A 173 11.81 2.82 4.47
C ILE A 173 11.24 4.10 3.88
N ASP A 174 11.58 5.20 4.52
CA ASP A 174 11.30 6.55 4.04
C ASP A 174 12.49 7.05 3.23
N THR A 175 12.33 7.15 1.93
CA THR A 175 13.43 7.54 1.03
C THR A 175 13.56 9.06 0.87
N CYS A 176 12.54 9.86 1.22
CA CYS A 176 12.60 11.31 1.05
C CYS A 176 13.73 11.96 1.87
N PRO A 177 13.94 11.64 3.15
CA PRO A 177 15.05 12.19 3.93
C PRO A 177 16.43 11.75 3.45
N LEU A 178 16.53 10.69 2.63
CA LEU A 178 17.80 10.20 2.08
C LEU A 178 18.33 11.04 0.91
N ILE A 179 17.53 11.99 0.42
CA ILE A 179 17.83 12.83 -0.74
C ILE A 179 18.31 14.20 -0.24
N PRO A 180 19.63 14.53 -0.38
CA PRO A 180 20.19 15.78 0.15
C PRO A 180 19.51 17.04 -0.37
N GLU A 181 19.05 17.02 -1.62
CA GLU A 181 18.37 18.15 -2.27
C GLU A 181 17.03 18.48 -1.58
N PHE A 182 16.35 17.50 -0.99
CA PHE A 182 15.08 17.71 -0.28
C PHE A 182 15.27 18.51 1.00
N HIS A 183 16.43 18.40 1.67
CA HIS A 183 16.76 19.20 2.85
C HIS A 183 17.02 20.69 2.51
N GLN A 184 17.24 21.01 1.25
CA GLN A 184 17.47 22.37 0.76
C GLN A 184 16.24 22.94 0.03
N SER A 185 15.30 22.10 -0.35
CA SER A 185 14.11 22.49 -1.11
C SER A 185 13.08 23.17 -0.21
N GLU A 186 12.61 24.37 -0.59
CA GLU A 186 11.49 25.04 0.11
C GLU A 186 10.23 24.19 0.20
N GLN A 187 10.05 23.27 -0.74
CA GLN A 187 8.89 22.39 -0.79
C GLN A 187 8.94 21.26 0.24
N TYR A 188 10.13 20.75 0.57
CA TYR A 188 10.28 19.54 1.38
C TYR A 188 10.97 19.79 2.73
N LYS A 189 11.81 20.83 2.83
CA LYS A 189 12.72 21.03 3.97
C LYS A 189 12.01 21.04 5.32
N SER A 190 10.80 21.59 5.41
CA SER A 190 10.05 21.68 6.66
C SER A 190 9.69 20.30 7.26
N TRP A 191 9.66 19.26 6.43
CA TRP A 191 9.28 17.91 6.83
C TRP A 191 10.43 16.91 6.85
N VAL A 192 11.57 17.25 6.20
CA VAL A 192 12.76 16.38 6.19
C VAL A 192 13.85 16.85 7.14
N GLN A 193 13.89 18.14 7.52
CA GLN A 193 14.96 18.72 8.35
C GLN A 193 15.07 18.07 9.73
N ASP A 194 13.95 17.60 10.31
CA ASP A 194 13.92 16.92 11.60
C ASP A 194 14.09 15.39 11.48
N GLN A 195 14.27 14.91 10.26
CA GLN A 195 14.57 13.50 10.01
C GLN A 195 16.07 13.25 10.08
N HIS A 196 16.42 12.05 10.48
CA HIS A 196 17.79 11.63 10.69
C HIS A 196 18.14 10.47 9.75
N PRO A 197 18.54 10.75 8.50
CA PRO A 197 18.86 9.71 7.52
C PRO A 197 19.84 8.66 8.06
N GLU A 198 20.86 9.08 8.77
CA GLU A 198 21.88 8.21 9.36
C GLU A 198 21.31 7.22 10.38
N LYS A 199 20.29 7.63 11.15
CA LYS A 199 19.62 6.76 12.11
C LYS A 199 18.80 5.69 11.39
N GLN A 200 18.07 6.10 10.34
CA GLN A 200 17.29 5.17 9.53
C GLN A 200 18.19 4.17 8.81
N LEU A 201 19.28 4.63 8.18
CA LEU A 201 20.23 3.75 7.48
C LEU A 201 20.91 2.76 8.43
N LYS A 202 21.29 3.23 9.63
CA LYS A 202 21.83 2.36 10.68
C LYS A 202 20.79 1.31 11.12
N TRP A 203 19.56 1.73 11.38
CA TRP A 203 18.46 0.83 11.75
C TRP A 203 18.18 -0.19 10.65
N LEU A 204 18.17 0.23 9.39
CA LEU A 204 17.98 -0.66 8.23
C LEU A 204 19.06 -1.74 8.18
N ASP A 205 20.34 -1.33 8.27
CA ASP A 205 21.47 -2.24 8.24
C ASP A 205 21.44 -3.24 9.41
N GLU A 206 21.18 -2.74 10.63
CA GLU A 206 21.06 -3.58 11.83
C GLU A 206 19.87 -4.55 11.73
N THR A 207 18.72 -4.11 11.24
CA THR A 207 17.53 -4.95 11.06
C THR A 207 17.79 -6.07 10.05
N LEU A 208 18.43 -5.76 8.93
CA LEU A 208 18.80 -6.75 7.92
C LEU A 208 19.86 -7.73 8.42
N LYS A 209 20.88 -7.23 9.12
CA LYS A 209 21.98 -8.03 9.68
C LYS A 209 21.52 -8.98 10.78
N ASN A 210 20.61 -8.52 11.64
CA ASN A 210 20.10 -9.29 12.78
C ASN A 210 18.87 -10.15 12.41
N ALA A 211 18.52 -10.25 11.13
CA ALA A 211 17.45 -11.13 10.68
C ALA A 211 17.71 -12.57 11.15
N GLY A 212 16.69 -13.18 11.74
CA GLY A 212 16.77 -14.55 12.27
C GLY A 212 17.14 -15.57 11.18
N SER A 213 17.68 -16.71 11.57
CA SER A 213 18.05 -17.80 10.64
C SER A 213 16.83 -18.41 9.93
N ASP A 214 15.64 -18.18 10.46
CA ASP A 214 14.35 -18.56 9.88
C ASP A 214 13.85 -17.58 8.81
N VAL A 215 14.47 -16.40 8.65
CA VAL A 215 14.16 -15.46 7.56
C VAL A 215 14.68 -16.02 6.24
N LYS A 216 13.76 -16.32 5.32
CA LYS A 216 14.05 -16.87 3.99
C LYS A 216 14.17 -15.77 2.94
N TRP A 217 13.36 -14.73 3.05
CA TRP A 217 13.32 -13.63 2.10
C TRP A 217 13.48 -12.29 2.83
N LYS A 218 14.34 -11.43 2.30
CA LYS A 218 14.54 -10.05 2.75
C LYS A 218 14.01 -9.12 1.67
N MET A 219 12.93 -8.39 1.98
CA MET A 219 12.31 -7.44 1.08
C MET A 219 12.36 -6.04 1.67
N VAL A 220 12.77 -5.06 0.88
CA VAL A 220 12.77 -3.64 1.26
C VAL A 220 11.82 -2.89 0.34
N MET A 221 10.99 -2.03 0.90
CA MET A 221 10.07 -1.14 0.19
C MET A 221 10.50 0.31 0.44
N GLY A 222 10.73 1.07 -0.64
CA GLY A 222 11.02 2.49 -0.61
C GLY A 222 10.49 3.17 -1.85
N HIS A 223 10.05 4.43 -1.75
CA HIS A 223 9.38 5.08 -2.87
C HIS A 223 10.30 5.32 -4.08
N HIS A 224 11.46 5.93 -3.85
CA HIS A 224 12.39 6.24 -4.94
C HIS A 224 13.16 4.98 -5.37
N PRO A 225 13.26 4.69 -6.67
CA PRO A 225 14.01 3.55 -7.18
C PRO A 225 15.52 3.75 -7.03
N ILE A 226 16.27 2.65 -6.86
CA ILE A 226 17.74 2.67 -6.94
C ILE A 226 18.22 2.51 -8.39
N TYR A 227 17.47 1.82 -9.23
CA TYR A 227 17.64 1.72 -10.67
C TYR A 227 16.30 1.92 -11.36
N THR A 228 16.30 2.46 -12.55
CA THR A 228 15.10 2.60 -13.39
C THR A 228 15.50 2.62 -14.87
N VAL A 229 14.56 2.33 -15.76
CA VAL A 229 14.68 2.57 -17.20
C VAL A 229 13.68 3.64 -17.67
N GLY A 230 13.04 4.31 -16.72
CA GLY A 230 12.16 5.45 -16.94
C GLY A 230 12.92 6.79 -17.06
N PRO A 231 12.19 7.92 -17.02
CA PRO A 231 12.79 9.25 -17.21
C PRO A 231 13.81 9.63 -16.14
N ARG A 232 13.73 9.01 -14.97
CA ARG A 232 14.57 9.34 -13.80
C ARG A 232 15.88 8.57 -13.71
N ILE A 233 16.29 7.86 -14.76
CA ILE A 233 17.53 7.04 -14.78
C ILE A 233 18.80 7.81 -14.34
N LYS A 234 18.85 9.11 -14.56
CA LYS A 234 19.97 10.00 -14.18
C LYS A 234 19.56 11.13 -13.23
N ASN A 235 18.36 11.09 -12.68
CA ASN A 235 17.90 12.10 -11.75
C ASN A 235 18.65 12.04 -10.42
N TYR A 236 18.78 13.18 -9.78
CA TYR A 236 19.51 13.34 -8.52
C TYR A 236 18.93 12.46 -7.41
N ASP A 237 17.60 12.33 -7.34
CA ASP A 237 16.87 11.53 -6.37
C ASP A 237 17.20 10.02 -6.49
N THR A 238 17.09 9.45 -7.70
CA THR A 238 17.49 8.07 -7.98
C THR A 238 18.96 7.83 -7.63
N LEU A 239 19.86 8.76 -8.02
CA LEU A 239 21.30 8.62 -7.76
C LEU A 239 21.62 8.76 -6.26
N ALA A 240 20.96 9.66 -5.53
CA ALA A 240 21.14 9.84 -4.10
C ALA A 240 20.72 8.59 -3.32
N VAL A 241 19.52 8.06 -3.61
CA VAL A 241 18.99 6.86 -2.93
C VAL A 241 19.83 5.63 -3.26
N ARG A 242 20.24 5.45 -4.53
CA ARG A 242 21.17 4.38 -4.91
C ARG A 242 22.46 4.43 -4.10
N LYS A 243 23.09 5.60 -4.03
CA LYS A 243 24.37 5.82 -3.34
C LYS A 243 24.38 5.32 -1.90
N VAL A 244 23.26 5.45 -1.18
CA VAL A 244 23.19 5.09 0.25
C VAL A 244 22.60 3.69 0.50
N LEU A 245 21.83 3.12 -0.44
CA LEU A 245 21.18 1.84 -0.24
C LEU A 245 21.89 0.65 -0.90
N GLU A 246 22.57 0.86 -2.03
CA GLU A 246 23.12 -0.23 -2.82
C GLU A 246 24.08 -1.10 -2.00
N ASP A 247 25.07 -0.52 -1.32
CA ASP A 247 26.00 -1.24 -0.46
C ASP A 247 25.32 -1.95 0.71
N ILE A 248 24.27 -1.33 1.29
CA ILE A 248 23.48 -1.96 2.37
C ILE A 248 22.77 -3.20 1.85
N PHE A 249 22.18 -3.11 0.67
CA PHE A 249 21.44 -4.22 0.07
C PHE A 249 22.38 -5.38 -0.31
N GLU A 250 23.51 -5.06 -0.91
CA GLU A 250 24.49 -6.08 -1.33
C GLU A 250 25.06 -6.86 -0.14
N ARG A 251 25.62 -6.16 0.87
CA ARG A 251 26.24 -6.84 2.03
C ARG A 251 25.26 -7.62 2.89
N ASN A 252 23.98 -7.21 2.93
CA ASN A 252 22.92 -7.88 3.67
C ASN A 252 22.11 -8.88 2.83
N LYS A 253 22.44 -9.02 1.54
CA LYS A 253 21.78 -9.94 0.59
C LYS A 253 20.25 -9.69 0.54
N VAL A 254 19.84 -8.44 0.31
CA VAL A 254 18.44 -8.10 0.07
C VAL A 254 17.98 -8.76 -1.22
N ASP A 255 16.92 -9.53 -1.17
CA ASP A 255 16.40 -10.27 -2.32
C ASP A 255 15.61 -9.39 -3.28
N VAL A 256 14.75 -8.54 -2.70
CA VAL A 256 13.81 -7.72 -3.46
C VAL A 256 13.75 -6.31 -2.91
N TYR A 257 13.76 -5.34 -3.82
CA TYR A 257 13.42 -3.95 -3.55
C TYR A 257 12.17 -3.57 -4.36
N LEU A 258 11.12 -3.08 -3.68
CA LEU A 258 9.91 -2.58 -4.33
C LEU A 258 9.89 -1.05 -4.26
N SER A 259 9.53 -0.39 -5.37
CA SER A 259 9.45 1.06 -5.43
C SER A 259 8.31 1.55 -6.34
N GLY A 260 8.01 2.84 -6.23
CA GLY A 260 7.15 3.62 -7.10
C GLY A 260 7.94 4.68 -7.85
N HIS A 261 7.48 5.94 -7.82
CA HIS A 261 8.10 7.16 -8.29
C HIS A 261 8.21 7.29 -9.81
N ASP A 262 8.76 6.31 -10.51
CA ASP A 262 8.63 6.22 -11.98
C ASP A 262 7.28 5.58 -12.30
N HIS A 263 6.42 6.33 -12.99
CA HIS A 263 5.06 5.90 -13.31
C HIS A 263 5.06 4.84 -14.42
N SER A 264 5.56 3.67 -14.08
CA SER A 264 5.75 2.55 -15.00
C SER A 264 5.75 1.24 -14.24
N LEU A 265 5.76 0.13 -14.97
CA LEU A 265 5.87 -1.22 -14.42
C LEU A 265 7.19 -1.82 -14.90
N GLN A 266 8.11 -2.11 -13.97
CA GLN A 266 9.44 -2.58 -14.33
C GLN A 266 9.88 -3.74 -13.43
N HIS A 267 10.66 -4.68 -13.99
CA HIS A 267 11.46 -5.64 -13.26
C HIS A 267 12.92 -5.51 -13.71
N LEU A 268 13.78 -5.17 -12.77
CA LEU A 268 15.20 -4.92 -12.99
C LEU A 268 16.03 -5.88 -12.13
N LEU A 269 17.16 -6.33 -12.64
CA LEU A 269 18.19 -7.00 -11.84
C LEU A 269 19.34 -6.03 -11.66
N THR A 270 19.55 -5.55 -10.46
CA THR A 270 20.67 -4.65 -10.15
C THR A 270 22.01 -5.35 -10.37
N PRO A 271 23.13 -4.63 -10.47
CA PRO A 271 24.46 -5.23 -10.62
C PRO A 271 24.81 -6.25 -9.53
N GLY A 272 24.22 -6.12 -8.32
CA GLY A 272 24.28 -7.14 -7.25
C GLY A 272 23.29 -8.28 -7.48
N ILE A 273 22.70 -8.76 -6.39
CA ILE A 273 21.72 -9.87 -6.39
C ILE A 273 20.27 -9.42 -6.23
N THR A 274 20.06 -8.13 -5.92
CA THR A 274 18.74 -7.61 -5.61
C THR A 274 17.88 -7.46 -6.85
N HIS A 275 16.72 -8.10 -6.87
CA HIS A 275 15.67 -7.85 -7.85
C HIS A 275 14.88 -6.61 -7.46
N GLN A 276 14.84 -5.63 -8.33
CA GLN A 276 14.02 -4.44 -8.13
C GLN A 276 12.76 -4.51 -8.99
N PHE A 277 11.60 -4.20 -8.38
CA PHE A 277 10.34 -4.03 -9.07
C PHE A 277 9.84 -2.60 -8.84
N ILE A 278 9.46 -1.92 -9.92
CA ILE A 278 8.82 -0.60 -9.89
C ILE A 278 7.35 -0.79 -10.25
N SER A 279 6.47 -0.46 -9.31
CA SER A 279 5.01 -0.50 -9.48
C SER A 279 4.43 0.89 -9.22
N GLY A 280 4.88 1.89 -9.99
CA GLY A 280 4.51 3.30 -9.87
C GLY A 280 3.41 3.74 -10.84
N ALA A 281 2.71 2.82 -11.49
CA ALA A 281 1.72 3.13 -12.51
C ALA A 281 0.26 2.97 -12.01
N GLY A 282 0.01 3.29 -10.74
CA GLY A 282 -1.31 3.20 -10.12
C GLY A 282 -2.34 4.18 -10.67
N SER A 283 -1.90 5.27 -11.32
CA SER A 283 -2.79 6.30 -11.89
C SER A 283 -2.28 6.97 -13.16
N GLU A 284 -0.98 7.18 -13.30
CA GLU A 284 -0.34 7.78 -14.46
C GLU A 284 0.74 6.88 -15.03
N VAL A 285 1.19 7.17 -16.25
CA VAL A 285 2.30 6.47 -16.91
C VAL A 285 3.31 7.45 -17.50
N THR A 286 4.58 7.05 -17.43
CA THR A 286 5.70 7.72 -18.07
C THR A 286 6.40 6.78 -19.07
N PRO A 287 7.08 7.28 -20.08
CA PRO A 287 7.82 6.46 -21.03
C PRO A 287 8.91 5.64 -20.33
N VAL A 288 9.24 4.48 -20.92
CA VAL A 288 10.37 3.64 -20.51
C VAL A 288 11.30 3.39 -21.70
N SER A 289 12.59 3.19 -21.40
CA SER A 289 13.61 2.88 -22.40
C SER A 289 13.84 1.38 -22.44
N SER A 290 13.75 0.80 -23.64
CA SER A 290 14.01 -0.63 -23.84
C SER A 290 15.49 -0.93 -24.13
N GLY A 291 15.89 -2.20 -23.95
CA GLY A 291 17.22 -2.67 -24.30
C GLY A 291 18.31 -2.32 -23.28
N ILE A 292 17.96 -1.88 -22.09
CA ILE A 292 18.88 -1.63 -21.00
C ILE A 292 19.28 -2.97 -20.37
N PRO A 293 20.59 -3.29 -20.24
CA PRO A 293 21.05 -4.64 -19.87
C PRO A 293 20.52 -5.22 -18.55
N TYR A 294 20.25 -4.36 -17.56
CA TYR A 294 19.71 -4.78 -16.26
C TYR A 294 18.18 -4.88 -16.25
N SER A 295 17.47 -4.46 -17.31
CA SER A 295 16.03 -4.64 -17.40
C SER A 295 15.67 -6.06 -17.80
N LYS A 296 14.74 -6.65 -17.06
CA LYS A 296 14.12 -7.94 -17.35
C LYS A 296 12.73 -7.75 -17.96
N PHE A 297 12.07 -6.64 -17.60
CA PHE A 297 10.79 -6.23 -18.14
C PHE A 297 10.58 -4.75 -17.86
N GLU A 298 10.02 -4.04 -18.82
CA GLU A 298 9.59 -2.67 -18.71
C GLU A 298 8.30 -2.42 -19.51
N ALA A 299 7.37 -1.63 -18.93
CA ALA A 299 6.16 -1.22 -19.59
C ALA A 299 5.68 0.16 -19.13
N SER A 300 5.36 1.03 -20.08
CA SER A 300 4.58 2.25 -19.87
C SER A 300 3.09 1.89 -19.91
N ALA A 301 2.62 1.24 -18.84
CA ALA A 301 1.26 0.73 -18.70
C ALA A 301 0.74 0.95 -17.29
N TYR A 302 -0.54 1.32 -17.16
CA TYR A 302 -1.22 1.39 -15.85
C TYR A 302 -1.40 -0.01 -15.27
N GLY A 303 -1.22 -0.15 -13.96
CA GLY A 303 -1.40 -1.45 -13.33
C GLY A 303 -0.82 -1.55 -11.94
N PHE A 304 -0.66 -2.78 -11.50
CA PHE A 304 -0.15 -3.14 -10.18
C PHE A 304 0.62 -4.46 -10.27
N MET A 305 1.27 -4.83 -9.17
CA MET A 305 1.98 -6.10 -9.06
C MET A 305 1.33 -7.02 -8.04
N TYR A 306 1.41 -8.31 -8.28
CA TYR A 306 0.95 -9.36 -7.38
C TYR A 306 2.08 -10.34 -7.09
N PHE A 307 2.25 -10.69 -5.81
CA PHE A 307 3.30 -11.55 -5.32
C PHE A 307 2.74 -12.75 -4.57
N SER A 308 3.40 -13.89 -4.76
CA SER A 308 3.16 -15.10 -3.98
C SER A 308 4.50 -15.65 -3.50
N ILE A 309 4.64 -15.87 -2.18
CA ILE A 309 5.93 -16.24 -1.57
C ILE A 309 5.77 -17.48 -0.72
N ASP A 310 6.57 -18.50 -1.02
CA ASP A 310 6.82 -19.65 -0.15
C ASP A 310 8.29 -19.71 0.29
N GLN A 311 8.67 -20.75 0.99
CA GLN A 311 10.03 -20.93 1.50
C GLN A 311 11.12 -20.83 0.41
N ASN A 312 10.85 -21.33 -0.78
CA ASN A 312 11.83 -21.51 -1.84
C ASN A 312 11.58 -20.63 -3.07
N ARG A 313 10.38 -20.07 -3.19
CA ARG A 313 9.95 -19.36 -4.41
C ARG A 313 9.24 -18.07 -4.05
N LEU A 314 9.56 -17.03 -4.81
CA LEU A 314 8.81 -15.80 -4.92
C LEU A 314 8.36 -15.68 -6.38
N ASN A 315 7.06 -15.75 -6.60
CA ASN A 315 6.46 -15.50 -7.90
C ASN A 315 5.95 -14.07 -7.93
N ALA A 316 6.30 -13.32 -8.98
CA ALA A 316 5.84 -11.96 -9.21
C ALA A 316 5.10 -11.88 -10.55
N LYS A 317 3.91 -11.29 -10.54
CA LYS A 317 3.09 -11.01 -11.72
C LYS A 317 2.85 -9.53 -11.85
N ILE A 318 2.84 -9.03 -13.08
CA ILE A 318 2.51 -7.66 -13.41
C ILE A 318 1.17 -7.67 -14.16
N ILE A 319 0.18 -7.01 -13.57
CA ILE A 319 -1.19 -6.97 -14.06
C ILE A 319 -1.50 -5.55 -14.53
N ASP A 320 -1.91 -5.38 -15.78
CA ASP A 320 -2.32 -4.10 -16.30
C ASP A 320 -3.76 -3.72 -15.89
N HIS A 321 -4.15 -2.48 -16.17
CA HIS A 321 -5.48 -1.93 -15.86
C HIS A 321 -6.63 -2.62 -16.61
N THR A 322 -6.34 -3.51 -17.59
CA THR A 322 -7.35 -4.35 -18.25
C THR A 322 -7.53 -5.70 -17.55
N GLY A 323 -6.66 -6.02 -16.58
CA GLY A 323 -6.63 -7.31 -15.86
C GLY A 323 -5.75 -8.35 -16.53
N LYS A 324 -4.99 -7.99 -17.55
CA LYS A 324 -4.08 -8.90 -18.24
C LYS A 324 -2.78 -9.05 -17.44
N ASN A 325 -2.35 -10.30 -17.22
CA ASN A 325 -0.99 -10.58 -16.77
C ASN A 325 -0.03 -10.35 -17.94
N ILE A 326 0.72 -9.24 -17.90
CA ILE A 326 1.65 -8.83 -18.98
C ILE A 326 3.08 -9.29 -18.75
N TYR A 327 3.40 -9.74 -17.53
CA TYR A 327 4.70 -10.30 -17.18
C TYR A 327 4.62 -11.18 -15.94
N GLU A 328 5.40 -12.26 -15.93
CA GLU A 328 5.53 -13.15 -14.78
C GLU A 328 6.97 -13.62 -14.64
N THR A 329 7.44 -13.71 -13.41
CA THR A 329 8.76 -14.26 -13.09
C THR A 329 8.74 -15.01 -11.77
N THR A 330 9.67 -15.95 -11.62
CA THR A 330 9.86 -16.70 -10.38
C THR A 330 11.30 -16.60 -9.92
N LEU A 331 11.51 -16.01 -8.75
CA LEU A 331 12.79 -16.04 -8.04
C LEU A 331 12.85 -17.33 -7.21
N ARG A 332 14.02 -17.92 -7.13
CA ARG A 332 14.23 -19.18 -6.39
C ARG A 332 15.36 -19.03 -5.39
N LYS A 333 15.16 -19.54 -4.19
CA LYS A 333 16.24 -19.78 -3.24
C LYS A 333 16.93 -21.09 -3.58
N PRO A 334 18.25 -21.19 -3.32
CA PRO A 334 19.00 -22.43 -3.50
C PRO A 334 18.43 -23.60 -2.72
#